data_be6de685bfb2aa3fd5c64de4e1c0591c
#
_entry.id   be6de685bfb2aa3fd5c64de4e1c0591c
#
_cell.length_a   1.000
_cell.length_b   1.000
_cell.length_c   1.000
_cell.angle_alpha   90.00
_cell.angle_beta   90.00
_cell.angle_gamma   90.00
#
_symmetry.space_group_name_H-M   'P 1'
#
loop_
_entity.id
_entity.type
_entity.pdbx_description
1 polymer ?
#
loop_
_entity_poly.entity_id
_entity_poly.type
_entity_poly.pdbx_seq_one_letter_code
_entity_poly.pdbx_strand_id
1 'polypeptide(L)'
;KGGVFLFDMNTPYKHRNVLGDNAFTFEEEDAACVWRNHYDAANRRVEITVDIDYHETGEHFHEQFCEYTYDLDTIRTALEKHGFALESVCDGETFGPLTEDSQRYFFCAVKQYTQLEG
;
A
#
# COMPACT_ATOMS: atom_id res chain seq x y z
N LYS A 1 25.36 -3.07 4.46
CA LYS A 1 26.17 -1.93 4.04
C LYS A 1 26.17 -1.83 2.52
N GLY A 2 25.72 -0.69 2.02
CA GLY A 2 25.63 -0.50 0.58
C GLY A 2 24.54 -1.31 -0.11
N GLY A 3 23.79 -2.09 0.64
CA GLY A 3 22.70 -2.85 0.06
C GLY A 3 21.56 -1.93 -0.37
N VAL A 4 20.85 -2.33 -1.41
CA VAL A 4 19.77 -1.54 -1.97
C VAL A 4 18.45 -2.21 -1.61
N PHE A 5 17.50 -1.40 -1.13
CA PHE A 5 16.17 -1.84 -0.78
C PHE A 5 15.17 -1.16 -1.71
N LEU A 6 14.53 -1.94 -2.56
CA LEU A 6 13.51 -1.45 -3.48
C LEU A 6 12.15 -1.91 -3.00
N PHE A 7 11.20 -0.98 -2.94
CA PHE A 7 9.85 -1.36 -2.55
C PHE A 7 8.86 -0.33 -3.08
N ASP A 8 7.60 -0.72 -3.13
CA ASP A 8 6.54 0.20 -3.53
C ASP A 8 5.43 0.21 -2.49
N MET A 9 4.58 1.22 -2.60
CA MET A 9 3.50 1.42 -1.63
C MET A 9 2.43 2.30 -2.26
N ASN A 10 1.18 2.02 -1.95
CA ASN A 10 0.09 2.90 -2.35
C ASN A 10 0.24 4.24 -1.66
N THR A 11 -0.02 5.32 -2.40
CA THR A 11 0.05 6.67 -1.86
C THR A 11 -1.21 7.01 -1.07
N PRO A 12 -1.16 8.04 -0.22
CA PRO A 12 -2.38 8.56 0.40
C PRO A 12 -3.43 8.96 -0.63
N TYR A 13 -3.01 9.48 -1.78
CA TYR A 13 -3.92 9.81 -2.86
C TYR A 13 -4.70 8.57 -3.32
N LYS A 14 -4.00 7.44 -3.50
CA LYS A 14 -4.62 6.19 -3.91
C LYS A 14 -5.68 5.76 -2.90
N HIS A 15 -5.35 5.81 -1.62
CA HIS A 15 -6.29 5.43 -0.56
C HIS A 15 -7.50 6.33 -0.53
N ARG A 16 -7.27 7.64 -0.61
CA ARG A 16 -8.34 8.62 -0.46
C ARG A 16 -9.25 8.71 -1.68
N ASN A 17 -8.66 8.71 -2.87
CA ASN A 17 -9.39 9.04 -4.10
C ASN A 17 -9.71 7.86 -5.01
N VAL A 18 -9.01 6.75 -4.88
CA VAL A 18 -9.20 5.61 -5.77
C VAL A 18 -9.80 4.42 -5.02
N LEU A 19 -9.20 4.03 -3.91
CA LEU A 19 -9.68 2.87 -3.13
C LEU A 19 -10.82 3.21 -2.18
N GLY A 20 -10.80 4.42 -1.61
CA GLY A 20 -11.69 4.78 -0.52
C GLY A 20 -13.16 4.62 -0.84
N ASP A 21 -13.93 4.12 0.10
CA ASP A 21 -15.40 3.99 0.11
C ASP A 21 -16.01 3.40 -1.17
N ASN A 22 -15.26 2.56 -1.86
CA ASN A 22 -15.70 1.89 -3.08
C ASN A 22 -16.09 0.44 -2.78
N ALA A 23 -17.00 -0.08 -3.59
CA ALA A 23 -17.40 -1.47 -3.52
C ALA A 23 -17.31 -2.07 -4.91
N PHE A 24 -16.79 -3.30 -4.98
CA PHE A 24 -16.64 -4.02 -6.23
C PHE A 24 -17.32 -5.38 -6.10
N THR A 25 -18.05 -5.79 -7.12
CA THR A 25 -18.72 -7.06 -7.14
C THR A 25 -18.23 -7.86 -8.33
N PHE A 26 -17.82 -9.09 -8.07
CA PHE A 26 -17.35 -10.01 -9.11
C PHE A 26 -18.23 -11.25 -9.07
N GLU A 27 -18.75 -11.65 -10.23
CA GLU A 27 -19.59 -12.82 -10.36
C GLU A 27 -18.93 -13.79 -11.32
N GLU A 28 -18.62 -14.98 -10.82
CA GLU A 28 -18.04 -16.04 -11.61
C GLU A 28 -19.00 -17.23 -11.62
N GLU A 29 -18.72 -18.24 -12.44
CA GLU A 29 -19.57 -19.42 -12.50
C GLU A 29 -19.72 -20.10 -11.15
N ASP A 30 -18.65 -20.20 -10.41
CA ASP A 30 -18.59 -20.97 -9.15
C ASP A 30 -18.61 -20.11 -7.91
N ALA A 31 -18.50 -18.78 -8.01
CA ALA A 31 -18.44 -17.93 -6.82
C ALA A 31 -18.87 -16.52 -7.14
N ALA A 32 -19.38 -15.85 -6.11
CA ALA A 32 -19.65 -14.41 -6.14
C ALA A 32 -18.80 -13.76 -5.06
N CYS A 33 -18.19 -12.65 -5.39
CA CYS A 33 -17.32 -11.92 -4.46
C CYS A 33 -17.77 -10.47 -4.34
N VAL A 34 -17.89 -10.00 -3.11
CA VAL A 34 -18.16 -8.59 -2.84
C VAL A 34 -16.98 -8.04 -2.07
N TRP A 35 -16.35 -7.01 -2.62
CA TRP A 35 -15.19 -6.36 -2.05
C TRP A 35 -15.60 -4.95 -1.69
N ARG A 36 -15.48 -4.58 -0.41
CA ARG A 36 -15.84 -3.24 0.06
C ARG A 36 -14.66 -2.57 0.72
N ASN A 37 -14.44 -1.32 0.36
CA ASN A 37 -13.39 -0.50 0.96
C ASN A 37 -14.01 0.65 1.72
N HIS A 38 -13.49 0.90 2.91
CA HIS A 38 -13.86 2.07 3.69
C HIS A 38 -12.58 2.83 4.04
N TYR A 39 -12.52 4.10 3.65
CA TYR A 39 -11.37 4.94 3.94
C TYR A 39 -11.53 5.59 5.31
N ASP A 40 -10.58 5.31 6.19
CA ASP A 40 -10.52 5.89 7.54
C ASP A 40 -9.40 6.93 7.55
N ALA A 41 -9.77 8.18 7.35
CA ALA A 41 -8.79 9.27 7.26
C ALA A 41 -8.05 9.51 8.58
N ALA A 42 -8.74 9.32 9.69
CA ALA A 42 -8.14 9.56 11.00
C ALA A 42 -6.98 8.61 11.29
N ASN A 43 -7.08 7.38 10.83
CA ASN A 43 -6.08 6.36 11.06
C ASN A 43 -5.23 6.07 9.82
N ARG A 44 -5.45 6.80 8.73
CA ARG A 44 -4.70 6.68 7.47
C ARG A 44 -4.70 5.26 6.94
N ARG A 45 -5.88 4.68 6.87
CA ARG A 45 -5.99 3.30 6.40
C ARG A 45 -7.25 3.10 5.58
N VAL A 46 -7.24 2.06 4.76
CA VAL A 46 -8.43 1.56 4.10
C VAL A 46 -8.80 0.26 4.77
N GLU A 47 -10.03 0.19 5.25
CA GLU A 47 -10.57 -1.05 5.82
C GLU A 47 -11.21 -1.81 4.68
N ILE A 48 -10.78 -3.05 4.50
CA ILE A 48 -11.20 -3.86 3.37
C ILE A 48 -11.97 -5.07 3.88
N THR A 49 -13.16 -5.27 3.31
CA THR A 49 -14.01 -6.42 3.64
C THR A 49 -14.22 -7.20 2.37
N VAL A 50 -13.97 -8.50 2.42
CA VAL A 50 -14.15 -9.40 1.29
C VAL A 50 -15.10 -10.51 1.69
N ASP A 51 -16.19 -10.66 0.93
CA ASP A 51 -17.17 -11.73 1.14
C ASP A 51 -17.24 -12.56 -0.12
N ILE A 52 -17.05 -13.87 0.01
CA ILE A 52 -17.09 -14.79 -1.12
C ILE A 52 -18.12 -15.87 -0.83
N ASP A 53 -19.04 -16.05 -1.75
CA ASP A 53 -20.05 -17.13 -1.68
C ASP A 53 -19.77 -18.13 -2.80
N TYR A 54 -19.55 -19.39 -2.44
CA TYR A 54 -19.30 -20.46 -3.38
C TYR A 54 -20.63 -21.12 -3.74
N HIS A 55 -20.95 -21.13 -5.02
CA HIS A 55 -22.27 -21.57 -5.47
C HIS A 55 -22.52 -23.07 -5.29
N GLU A 56 -21.52 -23.89 -5.59
CA GLU A 56 -21.70 -25.34 -5.51
C GLU A 56 -21.86 -25.86 -4.09
N THR A 57 -21.03 -25.37 -3.20
CA THR A 57 -20.98 -25.89 -1.82
C THR A 57 -21.87 -25.10 -0.87
N GLY A 58 -22.24 -23.88 -1.27
CA GLY A 58 -22.95 -22.96 -0.37
C GLY A 58 -22.06 -22.38 0.71
N GLU A 59 -20.75 -22.61 0.62
CA GLU A 59 -19.84 -22.08 1.60
C GLU A 59 -19.68 -20.58 1.47
N HIS A 60 -19.47 -19.92 2.59
CA HIS A 60 -19.26 -18.49 2.66
C HIS A 60 -17.91 -18.21 3.30
N PHE A 61 -17.14 -17.36 2.66
CA PHE A 61 -15.84 -16.91 3.18
C PHE A 61 -15.91 -15.43 3.43
N HIS A 62 -15.49 -15.01 4.62
CA HIS A 62 -15.48 -13.59 5.00
C HIS A 62 -14.11 -13.24 5.54
N GLU A 63 -13.54 -12.14 5.04
CA GLU A 63 -12.26 -11.66 5.52
C GLU A 63 -12.30 -10.15 5.66
N GLN A 64 -11.65 -9.65 6.69
CA GLN A 64 -11.55 -8.23 6.94
C GLN A 64 -10.12 -7.90 7.30
N PHE A 65 -9.56 -6.89 6.65
CA PHE A 65 -8.20 -6.47 6.92
C PHE A 65 -8.05 -4.99 6.58
N CYS A 66 -6.91 -4.42 6.97
CA CYS A 66 -6.63 -3.01 6.73
C CYS A 66 -5.36 -2.85 5.92
N GLU A 67 -5.36 -1.85 5.07
CA GLU A 67 -4.17 -1.44 4.34
C GLU A 67 -3.84 -0.01 4.76
N TYR A 68 -2.61 0.20 5.22
CA TYR A 68 -2.17 1.50 5.70
C TYR A 68 -1.36 2.22 4.63
N THR A 69 -1.37 3.54 4.70
CA THR A 69 -0.52 4.36 3.85
C THR A 69 0.15 5.42 4.71
N TYR A 70 1.27 5.93 4.21
CA TYR A 70 2.06 6.91 4.92
C TYR A 70 2.54 7.97 3.94
N ASP A 71 2.69 9.19 4.41
CA ASP A 71 3.24 10.23 3.55
C ASP A 71 4.75 10.05 3.40
N LEU A 72 5.31 10.78 2.44
CA LEU A 72 6.71 10.63 2.06
C LEU A 72 7.66 10.94 3.22
N ASP A 73 7.35 11.98 4.00
CA ASP A 73 8.21 12.37 5.13
C ASP A 73 8.24 11.30 6.21
N THR A 74 7.10 10.68 6.48
CA THR A 74 7.01 9.59 7.46
C THR A 74 7.88 8.41 7.02
N ILE A 75 7.82 8.06 5.75
CA ILE A 75 8.61 6.94 5.22
C ILE A 75 10.09 7.28 5.25
N ARG A 76 10.46 8.48 4.82
CA ARG A 76 11.86 8.91 4.85
C ARG A 76 12.41 8.86 6.27
N THR A 77 11.67 9.37 7.23
CA THR A 77 12.09 9.39 8.62
C THR A 77 12.27 7.96 9.16
N ALA A 78 11.35 7.07 8.83
CA ALA A 78 11.45 5.68 9.27
C ALA A 78 12.68 5.00 8.68
N LEU A 79 12.96 5.24 7.40
CA LEU A 79 14.14 4.68 6.74
C LEU A 79 15.42 5.17 7.39
N GLU A 80 15.53 6.46 7.62
CA GLU A 80 16.72 7.05 8.24
C GLU A 80 16.93 6.52 9.64
N LYS A 81 15.86 6.35 10.38
CA LYS A 81 15.92 5.83 11.73
C LYS A 81 16.47 4.40 11.78
N HIS A 82 16.28 3.66 10.72
CA HIS A 82 16.74 2.28 10.63
C HIS A 82 17.99 2.11 9.77
N GLY A 83 18.68 3.20 9.51
CA GLY A 83 19.99 3.15 8.86
C GLY A 83 19.96 3.12 7.34
N PHE A 84 18.86 3.57 6.73
CA PHE A 84 18.76 3.69 5.28
C PHE A 84 18.69 5.15 4.87
N ALA A 85 19.28 5.45 3.73
CA ALA A 85 19.08 6.76 3.10
C ALA A 85 18.17 6.58 1.91
N LEU A 86 17.17 7.45 1.78
CA LEU A 86 16.29 7.43 0.62
C LEU A 86 17.04 8.05 -0.55
N GLU A 87 17.38 7.21 -1.51
CA GLU A 87 18.12 7.62 -2.71
C GLU A 87 17.20 8.30 -3.71
N SER A 88 16.05 7.68 -3.95
CA SER A 88 15.08 8.22 -4.89
C SER A 88 13.69 7.67 -4.61
N VAL A 89 12.71 8.43 -5.03
CA VAL A 89 11.32 8.00 -5.03
C VAL A 89 10.69 8.53 -6.30
N CYS A 90 9.90 7.70 -6.95
CA CYS A 90 9.22 8.09 -8.18
C CYS A 90 7.83 7.51 -8.21
N ASP A 91 7.09 7.84 -9.27
CA ASP A 91 5.77 7.25 -9.51
C ASP A 91 5.94 5.78 -9.83
N GLY A 92 5.27 4.93 -9.05
CA GLY A 92 5.44 3.47 -9.19
C GLY A 92 4.78 2.87 -10.42
N GLU A 93 4.00 3.65 -11.15
CA GLU A 93 3.36 3.18 -12.37
C GLU A 93 4.13 3.62 -13.62
N THR A 94 4.64 4.83 -13.61
CA THR A 94 5.34 5.39 -14.79
C THR A 94 6.84 5.39 -14.64
N PHE A 95 7.35 5.31 -13.40
CA PHE A 95 8.75 5.49 -13.03
C PHE A 95 9.26 6.89 -13.36
N GLY A 96 8.34 7.81 -13.63
CA GLY A 96 8.64 9.21 -13.80
C GLY A 96 8.53 9.96 -12.48
N PRO A 97 8.58 11.30 -12.53
CA PRO A 97 8.49 12.10 -11.32
C PRO A 97 7.16 11.91 -10.60
N LEU A 98 7.20 12.02 -9.27
CA LEU A 98 5.96 12.01 -8.48
C LEU A 98 5.12 13.23 -8.80
N THR A 99 3.81 13.03 -8.81
CA THR A 99 2.84 14.11 -8.94
C THR A 99 1.84 14.00 -7.79
N GLU A 100 0.99 15.00 -7.66
CA GLU A 100 -0.07 14.98 -6.64
C GLU A 100 -1.03 13.81 -6.84
N ASP A 101 -1.14 13.31 -8.07
CA ASP A 101 -2.07 12.25 -8.42
C ASP A 101 -1.41 10.89 -8.54
N SER A 102 -0.15 10.78 -8.16
CA SER A 102 0.54 9.49 -8.19
C SER A 102 -0.16 8.52 -7.25
N GLN A 103 -0.46 7.32 -7.75
CA GLN A 103 -1.18 6.32 -6.96
C GLN A 103 -0.23 5.38 -6.23
N ARG A 104 1.02 5.35 -6.63
CA ARG A 104 1.99 4.44 -6.04
C ARG A 104 3.34 5.12 -5.95
N TYR A 105 4.00 4.94 -4.81
CA TYR A 105 5.41 5.31 -4.66
C TYR A 105 6.26 4.14 -5.05
N PHE A 106 7.39 4.40 -5.68
CA PHE A 106 8.44 3.42 -5.84
C PHE A 106 9.71 3.97 -5.21
N PHE A 107 10.20 3.27 -4.19
CA PHE A 107 11.32 3.75 -3.37
C PHE A 107 12.59 2.99 -3.68
N CYS A 108 13.69 3.71 -3.68
CA CYS A 108 15.02 3.14 -3.69
C CYS A 108 15.77 3.68 -2.48
N ALA A 109 16.08 2.82 -1.54
CA ALA A 109 16.81 3.19 -0.34
C ALA A 109 18.09 2.40 -0.28
N VAL A 110 19.15 3.02 0.26
CA VAL A 110 20.46 2.41 0.36
C VAL A 110 20.85 2.27 1.82
N LYS A 111 21.27 1.08 2.21
CA LYS A 111 21.72 0.83 3.57
C LYS A 111 22.98 1.62 3.83
N GLN A 112 22.94 2.48 4.81
CA GLN A 112 24.06 3.33 5.15
C GLN A 112 25.11 2.52 5.89
N TYR A 113 26.32 2.91 5.66
CA TYR A 113 27.44 2.36 6.39
C TYR A 113 27.37 2.87 7.81
N THR A 114 27.04 2.00 8.72
CA THR A 114 27.02 2.40 10.11
C THR A 114 28.42 2.44 10.62
N GLN A 115 28.88 3.62 10.93
CA GLN A 115 30.19 3.76 11.51
C GLN A 115 30.11 3.28 12.94
N LEU A 116 30.85 2.26 13.23
CA LEU A 116 30.91 1.80 14.61
C LEU A 116 31.79 2.77 15.38
N GLU A 117 31.20 3.34 16.36
CA GLU A 117 31.96 4.20 17.25
C GLU A 117 32.68 3.33 18.22
N GLY A 118 33.84 3.12 17.86
CA GLY A 118 34.61 2.20 18.65
C GLY A 118 34.12 0.82 18.48
#